data_b624a5567fb07cafe64778ece52fb09b
#
_entry.id   b624a5567fb07cafe64778ece52fb09b
#
_cell.length_a   1.000
_cell.length_b   1.000
_cell.length_c   1.000
_cell.angle_alpha   90.00
_cell.angle_beta   90.00
_cell.angle_gamma   90.00
#
_symmetry.space_group_name_H-M   'P 1'
#
loop_
_entity.id
_entity.type
_entity.pdbx_description
1 polymer ?
#
loop_
_entity_poly.entity_id
_entity_poly.type
_entity_poly.pdbx_seq_one_letter_code
_entity_poly.pdbx_strand_id
1 'polypeptide(L)'
;MNPHFLQSAAWQSFQEALGRKVYRQKGIDWEFMAILEPGTRLSPSRLYCPYGPTVSSIKGLKSALKALTKLATSLGVKFVRVEPLGVKFNAKDFRLKKVNYSQPAHTWQIDLNRSSDEIISQMKQNNRNIYRNYRKKGLSYRISNNPNDCKYLIKLLHGVAAHNNITIHSDKYLQTQADVLLPINSAKLHFISLESKVIAAALTYEDEKTCYYAHAGASHEYRKLSASTALLAEIIINAKKDGKLICDLYGITTSQDKNHRWAGFTRFKKSFGGYEVDLSETYDLPINKSVYKLYQAAKFLRHKIVKLKQRIK
;
A
#
# COMPACT_ATOMS: atom_id res chain seq x y z
N MET A 1 -6.99 -19.81 -2.06
CA MET A 1 -6.26 -18.58 -2.47
C MET A 1 -6.51 -17.50 -1.41
N ASN A 2 -5.50 -16.76 -1.00
CA ASN A 2 -5.67 -15.62 -0.08
C ASN A 2 -5.40 -14.33 -0.88
N PRO A 3 -6.43 -13.64 -1.35
CA PRO A 3 -6.26 -12.39 -2.07
C PRO A 3 -5.71 -11.30 -1.13
N HIS A 4 -4.90 -10.40 -1.66
CA HIS A 4 -4.43 -9.23 -0.94
C HIS A 4 -5.62 -8.31 -0.58
N PHE A 5 -5.49 -7.52 0.50
CA PHE A 5 -6.53 -6.56 0.94
C PHE A 5 -7.06 -5.67 -0.20
N LEU A 6 -6.20 -5.24 -1.12
CA LEU A 6 -6.60 -4.44 -2.29
C LEU A 6 -7.45 -5.22 -3.33
N GLN A 7 -7.70 -6.50 -3.10
CA GLN A 7 -8.63 -7.34 -3.85
C GLN A 7 -9.90 -7.69 -3.04
N SER A 8 -10.06 -7.16 -1.82
CA SER A 8 -11.19 -7.45 -0.93
C SER A 8 -12.48 -6.74 -1.32
N ALA A 9 -13.60 -7.17 -0.77
CA ALA A 9 -14.90 -6.48 -0.91
C ALA A 9 -14.87 -5.10 -0.22
N ALA A 10 -14.19 -4.98 0.93
CA ALA A 10 -14.02 -3.72 1.62
C ALA A 10 -13.30 -2.68 0.74
N TRP A 11 -12.23 -3.10 0.06
CA TRP A 11 -11.52 -2.23 -0.88
C TRP A 11 -12.39 -1.84 -2.08
N GLN A 12 -13.22 -2.76 -2.59
CA GLN A 12 -14.21 -2.45 -3.62
C GLN A 12 -15.16 -1.35 -3.18
N SER A 13 -15.80 -1.50 -2.00
CA SER A 13 -16.74 -0.50 -1.47
C SER A 13 -16.09 0.88 -1.35
N PHE A 14 -14.83 0.93 -0.90
CA PHE A 14 -14.07 2.18 -0.86
C PHE A 14 -13.85 2.77 -2.27
N GLN A 15 -13.50 1.96 -3.27
CA GLN A 15 -13.29 2.45 -4.64
C GLN A 15 -14.61 2.96 -5.26
N GLU A 16 -15.73 2.29 -4.99
CA GLU A 16 -17.07 2.70 -5.44
C GLU A 16 -17.50 4.01 -4.76
N ALA A 17 -17.21 4.18 -3.46
CA ALA A 17 -17.46 5.44 -2.76
C ALA A 17 -16.64 6.63 -3.31
N LEU A 18 -15.50 6.36 -3.95
CA LEU A 18 -14.76 7.36 -4.73
C LEU A 18 -15.36 7.64 -6.12
N GLY A 19 -16.50 7.02 -6.47
CA GLY A 19 -17.14 7.12 -7.77
C GLY A 19 -16.48 6.29 -8.89
N ARG A 20 -15.66 5.32 -8.54
CA ARG A 20 -14.98 4.45 -9.52
C ARG A 20 -15.83 3.23 -9.84
N LYS A 21 -15.81 2.79 -11.09
CA LYS A 21 -16.45 1.52 -11.49
C LYS A 21 -15.50 0.37 -11.21
N VAL A 22 -15.99 -0.64 -10.50
CA VAL A 22 -15.23 -1.83 -10.11
C VAL A 22 -15.88 -3.07 -10.70
N TYR A 23 -15.06 -4.00 -11.15
CA TYR A 23 -15.46 -5.26 -11.76
C TYR A 23 -14.79 -6.42 -11.06
N ARG A 24 -15.55 -7.45 -10.69
CA ARG A 24 -15.05 -8.69 -10.12
C ARG A 24 -15.42 -9.87 -10.98
N GLN A 25 -14.46 -10.78 -11.13
CA GLN A 25 -14.70 -12.08 -11.76
C GLN A 25 -13.87 -13.14 -11.07
N LYS A 26 -14.38 -14.37 -11.06
CA LYS A 26 -13.69 -15.54 -10.53
C LYS A 26 -13.88 -16.75 -11.45
N GLY A 27 -12.92 -17.64 -11.43
CA GLY A 27 -12.95 -18.98 -12.03
C GLY A 27 -12.52 -20.02 -11.00
N ILE A 28 -12.22 -21.22 -11.46
CA ILE A 28 -11.87 -22.33 -10.56
C ILE A 28 -10.58 -22.02 -9.76
N ASP A 29 -9.56 -21.48 -10.40
CA ASP A 29 -8.22 -21.28 -9.87
C ASP A 29 -7.70 -19.84 -10.04
N TRP A 30 -8.61 -18.88 -10.18
CA TRP A 30 -8.30 -17.46 -10.28
C TRP A 30 -9.46 -16.58 -9.85
N GLU A 31 -9.14 -15.41 -9.36
CA GLU A 31 -10.09 -14.32 -9.13
C GLU A 31 -9.40 -12.97 -9.32
N PHE A 32 -10.18 -11.94 -9.65
CA PHE A 32 -9.71 -10.57 -9.67
C PHE A 32 -10.80 -9.56 -9.33
N MET A 33 -10.35 -8.44 -8.82
CA MET A 33 -11.06 -7.18 -8.79
C MET A 33 -10.27 -6.17 -9.62
N ALA A 34 -10.93 -5.52 -10.58
CA ALA A 34 -10.33 -4.53 -11.45
C ALA A 34 -11.11 -3.21 -11.42
N ILE A 35 -10.37 -2.11 -11.33
CA ILE A 35 -10.89 -0.75 -11.24
C ILE A 35 -10.80 -0.12 -12.63
N LEU A 36 -11.90 0.46 -13.12
CA LEU A 36 -11.88 1.25 -14.34
C LEU A 36 -11.29 2.63 -14.06
N GLU A 37 -10.15 2.90 -14.65
CA GLU A 37 -9.53 4.22 -14.65
C GLU A 37 -9.78 4.89 -16.00
N PRO A 38 -10.57 5.97 -16.03
CA PRO A 38 -10.87 6.68 -17.27
C PRO A 38 -9.61 7.30 -17.86
N GLY A 39 -9.63 7.50 -19.18
CA GLY A 39 -8.55 8.20 -19.88
C GLY A 39 -8.48 9.67 -19.46
N THR A 40 -7.28 10.22 -19.56
CA THR A 40 -6.98 11.64 -19.41
C THR A 40 -6.25 12.14 -20.63
N ARG A 41 -6.00 13.46 -20.73
CA ARG A 41 -5.12 14.00 -21.81
C ARG A 41 -3.73 13.34 -21.83
N LEU A 42 -3.29 12.77 -20.71
CA LEU A 42 -1.92 12.27 -20.52
C LEU A 42 -1.82 10.74 -20.47
N SER A 43 -2.94 10.03 -20.32
CA SER A 43 -2.99 8.58 -20.19
C SER A 43 -4.28 8.03 -20.81
N PRO A 44 -4.22 6.97 -21.61
CA PRO A 44 -5.41 6.29 -22.10
C PRO A 44 -6.14 5.57 -20.94
N SER A 45 -7.42 5.27 -21.18
CA SER A 45 -8.24 4.49 -20.23
C SER A 45 -7.67 3.09 -20.03
N ARG A 46 -7.78 2.59 -18.81
CA ARG A 46 -7.30 1.25 -18.43
C ARG A 46 -8.19 0.59 -17.39
N LEU A 47 -8.10 -0.73 -17.31
CA LEU A 47 -8.45 -1.47 -16.09
C LEU A 47 -7.19 -1.62 -15.25
N TYR A 48 -7.31 -1.38 -13.94
CA TYR A 48 -6.24 -1.62 -12.98
C TYR A 48 -6.65 -2.68 -11.97
N CYS A 49 -5.85 -3.72 -11.86
CA CYS A 49 -6.03 -4.86 -10.97
C CYS A 49 -4.91 -4.85 -9.92
N PRO A 50 -5.05 -4.09 -8.80
CA PRO A 50 -3.99 -3.94 -7.80
C PRO A 50 -3.76 -5.26 -7.06
N TYR A 51 -2.50 -5.72 -6.99
CA TYR A 51 -2.12 -7.01 -6.43
C TYR A 51 -3.01 -8.19 -6.90
N GLY A 52 -3.33 -8.18 -8.19
CA GLY A 52 -4.16 -9.18 -8.84
C GLY A 52 -3.87 -9.33 -10.33
N PRO A 53 -4.44 -10.37 -10.95
CA PRO A 53 -5.31 -11.40 -10.39
C PRO A 53 -4.59 -12.28 -9.36
N THR A 54 -5.35 -12.82 -8.38
CA THR A 54 -4.88 -13.89 -7.50
C THR A 54 -5.13 -15.22 -8.18
N VAL A 55 -4.09 -16.03 -8.30
CA VAL A 55 -4.16 -17.30 -9.06
C VAL A 55 -3.45 -18.42 -8.31
N SER A 56 -3.89 -19.68 -8.50
CA SER A 56 -3.26 -20.86 -7.92
C SER A 56 -2.48 -21.70 -8.94
N SER A 57 -2.57 -21.35 -10.23
CA SER A 57 -1.86 -22.07 -11.30
C SER A 57 -1.52 -21.17 -12.48
N ILE A 58 -0.58 -21.59 -13.32
CA ILE A 58 -0.25 -20.93 -14.59
C ILE A 58 -1.45 -20.94 -15.55
N LYS A 59 -2.26 -22.01 -15.52
CA LYS A 59 -3.50 -22.12 -16.29
C LYS A 59 -4.52 -21.09 -15.80
N GLY A 60 -4.61 -20.91 -14.49
CA GLY A 60 -5.43 -19.86 -13.86
C GLY A 60 -5.02 -18.46 -14.29
N LEU A 61 -3.71 -18.16 -14.30
CA LEU A 61 -3.20 -16.89 -14.80
C LEU A 61 -3.62 -16.63 -16.25
N LYS A 62 -3.47 -17.64 -17.12
CA LYS A 62 -3.89 -17.53 -18.53
C LYS A 62 -5.38 -17.27 -18.66
N SER A 63 -6.20 -17.94 -17.86
CA SER A 63 -7.66 -17.77 -17.84
C SER A 63 -8.08 -16.39 -17.31
N ALA A 64 -7.48 -15.93 -16.23
CA ALA A 64 -7.72 -14.60 -15.67
C ALA A 64 -7.35 -13.48 -16.66
N LEU A 65 -6.21 -13.57 -17.31
CA LEU A 65 -5.79 -12.59 -18.32
C LEU A 65 -6.71 -12.59 -19.56
N LYS A 66 -7.23 -13.77 -19.95
CA LYS A 66 -8.25 -13.86 -21.02
C LYS A 66 -9.56 -13.19 -20.61
N ALA A 67 -10.02 -13.40 -19.37
CA ALA A 67 -11.22 -12.76 -18.82
C ALA A 67 -11.04 -11.23 -18.73
N LEU A 68 -9.91 -10.75 -18.22
CA LEU A 68 -9.56 -9.33 -18.19
C LEU A 68 -9.50 -8.72 -19.58
N THR A 69 -8.96 -9.44 -20.58
CA THR A 69 -8.93 -8.98 -21.97
C THR A 69 -10.33 -8.82 -22.52
N LYS A 70 -11.23 -9.81 -22.32
CA LYS A 70 -12.63 -9.75 -22.74
C LYS A 70 -13.34 -8.55 -22.13
N LEU A 71 -13.22 -8.38 -20.81
CA LEU A 71 -13.79 -7.25 -20.09
C LEU A 71 -13.23 -5.90 -20.60
N ALA A 72 -11.92 -5.79 -20.75
CA ALA A 72 -11.27 -4.59 -21.27
C ALA A 72 -11.73 -4.21 -22.68
N THR A 73 -11.93 -5.21 -23.55
CA THR A 73 -12.44 -5.01 -24.90
C THR A 73 -13.90 -4.52 -24.88
N SER A 74 -14.77 -5.12 -24.06
CA SER A 74 -16.18 -4.70 -23.94
C SER A 74 -16.34 -3.29 -23.38
N LEU A 75 -15.39 -2.84 -22.53
CA LEU A 75 -15.37 -1.49 -21.97
C LEU A 75 -14.62 -0.47 -22.85
N GLY A 76 -14.05 -0.90 -23.97
CA GLY A 76 -13.30 -0.03 -24.87
C GLY A 76 -12.00 0.54 -24.28
N VAL A 77 -11.47 -0.01 -23.16
CA VAL A 77 -10.22 0.44 -22.56
C VAL A 77 -9.02 0.02 -23.38
N LYS A 78 -7.92 0.72 -23.23
CA LYS A 78 -6.76 0.59 -24.14
C LYS A 78 -5.72 -0.41 -23.66
N PHE A 79 -5.65 -0.66 -22.34
CA PHE A 79 -4.78 -1.68 -21.73
C PHE A 79 -5.29 -2.09 -20.35
N VAL A 80 -4.80 -3.21 -19.85
CA VAL A 80 -5.02 -3.67 -18.47
C VAL A 80 -3.70 -3.59 -17.73
N ARG A 81 -3.70 -3.06 -16.52
CA ARG A 81 -2.57 -3.11 -15.59
C ARG A 81 -2.83 -4.15 -14.53
N VAL A 82 -1.86 -5.05 -14.32
CA VAL A 82 -1.96 -6.18 -13.40
C VAL A 82 -0.71 -6.34 -12.55
N GLU A 83 -0.89 -6.92 -11.39
CA GLU A 83 0.16 -7.32 -10.44
C GLU A 83 -0.17 -8.74 -9.93
N PRO A 84 -0.02 -9.79 -10.78
CA PRO A 84 -0.52 -11.14 -10.48
C PRO A 84 0.14 -11.75 -9.25
N LEU A 85 -0.65 -12.33 -8.33
CA LEU A 85 -0.18 -13.02 -7.14
C LEU A 85 -0.50 -14.52 -7.18
N GLY A 86 0.32 -15.32 -6.49
CA GLY A 86 0.09 -16.74 -6.24
C GLY A 86 0.96 -17.69 -7.05
N VAL A 87 1.51 -17.29 -8.20
CA VAL A 87 2.39 -18.13 -9.02
C VAL A 87 3.59 -17.34 -9.56
N LYS A 88 4.72 -18.01 -9.71
CA LYS A 88 5.86 -17.47 -10.48
C LYS A 88 5.61 -17.71 -11.97
N PHE A 89 5.86 -16.72 -12.80
CA PHE A 89 5.63 -16.79 -14.25
C PHE A 89 6.66 -15.94 -15.02
N ASN A 90 6.82 -16.25 -16.32
CA ASN A 90 7.57 -15.40 -17.22
C ASN A 90 6.61 -14.48 -17.95
N ALA A 91 6.77 -13.18 -17.80
CA ALA A 91 5.88 -12.16 -18.36
C ALA A 91 5.78 -12.23 -19.91
N LYS A 92 6.85 -12.66 -20.60
CA LYS A 92 6.88 -12.78 -22.08
C LYS A 92 5.87 -13.80 -22.59
N ASP A 93 5.66 -14.90 -21.89
CA ASP A 93 4.75 -15.98 -22.27
C ASP A 93 3.28 -15.51 -22.29
N PHE A 94 2.99 -14.46 -21.54
CA PHE A 94 1.67 -13.84 -21.41
C PHE A 94 1.53 -12.51 -22.13
N ARG A 95 2.54 -12.07 -22.94
CA ARG A 95 2.59 -10.78 -23.60
C ARG A 95 2.46 -9.59 -22.65
N LEU A 96 2.83 -9.78 -21.40
CA LEU A 96 2.86 -8.76 -20.37
C LEU A 96 4.12 -7.90 -20.52
N LYS A 97 3.96 -6.59 -20.33
CA LYS A 97 5.06 -5.63 -20.39
C LYS A 97 5.33 -5.09 -19.02
N LYS A 98 6.49 -5.38 -18.44
CA LYS A 98 6.92 -4.80 -17.18
C LYS A 98 6.95 -3.28 -17.28
N VAL A 99 6.39 -2.62 -16.29
CA VAL A 99 6.36 -1.16 -16.16
C VAL A 99 6.82 -0.75 -14.76
N ASN A 100 6.98 0.57 -14.53
CA ASN A 100 7.24 1.05 -13.18
C ASN A 100 6.09 0.64 -12.26
N TYR A 101 6.43 0.22 -11.05
CA TYR A 101 5.46 -0.27 -10.08
C TYR A 101 4.33 0.75 -9.80
N SER A 102 3.11 0.23 -9.63
CA SER A 102 1.96 0.98 -9.10
C SER A 102 1.80 0.69 -7.62
N GLN A 103 1.91 -0.58 -7.24
CA GLN A 103 2.06 -1.02 -5.85
C GLN A 103 3.51 -1.50 -5.62
N PRO A 104 4.04 -1.44 -4.38
CA PRO A 104 5.36 -1.95 -4.05
C PRO A 104 5.50 -3.44 -4.41
N ALA A 105 6.56 -3.78 -5.15
CA ALA A 105 6.86 -5.18 -5.47
C ALA A 105 7.47 -5.95 -4.28
N HIS A 106 8.05 -5.23 -3.32
CA HIS A 106 8.66 -5.79 -2.12
C HIS A 106 8.03 -5.16 -0.89
N THR A 107 7.68 -5.98 0.10
CA THR A 107 7.12 -5.54 1.37
C THR A 107 7.92 -6.10 2.53
N TRP A 108 7.72 -5.55 3.74
CA TRP A 108 8.34 -6.02 4.97
C TRP A 108 7.28 -6.56 5.91
N GLN A 109 7.38 -7.83 6.29
CA GLN A 109 6.38 -8.48 7.14
C GLN A 109 6.96 -8.89 8.49
N ILE A 110 6.13 -8.79 9.52
CA ILE A 110 6.38 -9.30 10.87
C ILE A 110 5.49 -10.53 11.07
N ASP A 111 6.09 -11.66 11.42
CA ASP A 111 5.38 -12.87 11.80
C ASP A 111 4.80 -12.70 13.21
N LEU A 112 3.48 -12.77 13.33
CA LEU A 112 2.74 -12.64 14.58
C LEU A 112 2.34 -13.99 15.21
N ASN A 113 2.76 -15.13 14.64
CA ASN A 113 2.52 -16.45 15.26
C ASN A 113 3.36 -16.68 16.52
N ARG A 114 4.37 -15.83 16.76
CA ARG A 114 5.25 -15.85 17.95
C ARG A 114 4.58 -15.19 19.14
N SER A 115 5.10 -15.40 20.35
CA SER A 115 4.68 -14.66 21.54
C SER A 115 5.01 -13.16 21.43
N SER A 116 4.31 -12.32 22.19
CA SER A 116 4.58 -10.88 22.21
C SER A 116 6.01 -10.56 22.62
N ASP A 117 6.57 -11.32 23.57
CA ASP A 117 7.95 -11.13 24.04
C ASP A 117 8.97 -11.49 22.95
N GLU A 118 8.73 -12.55 22.18
CA GLU A 118 9.58 -12.91 21.04
C GLU A 118 9.52 -11.85 19.94
N ILE A 119 8.31 -11.33 19.61
CA ILE A 119 8.14 -10.26 18.63
C ILE A 119 8.91 -9.00 19.10
N ILE A 120 8.77 -8.62 20.36
CA ILE A 120 9.48 -7.48 20.94
C ILE A 120 11.00 -7.72 20.91
N SER A 121 11.48 -8.93 21.22
CA SER A 121 12.91 -9.27 21.25
C SER A 121 13.58 -9.11 19.88
N GLN A 122 12.87 -9.32 18.78
CA GLN A 122 13.35 -9.13 17.42
C GLN A 122 13.55 -7.66 17.03
N MET A 123 12.89 -6.73 17.72
CA MET A 123 13.09 -5.31 17.47
C MET A 123 14.51 -4.90 17.86
N LYS A 124 15.10 -3.93 17.16
CA LYS A 124 16.37 -3.32 17.60
C LYS A 124 16.25 -2.80 19.03
N GLN A 125 17.33 -2.87 19.79
CA GLN A 125 17.36 -2.49 21.22
C GLN A 125 16.75 -1.10 21.48
N ASN A 126 17.09 -0.12 20.66
CA ASN A 126 16.51 1.23 20.79
C ASN A 126 14.96 1.23 20.68
N ASN A 127 14.39 0.47 19.75
CA ASN A 127 12.93 0.38 19.57
C ASN A 127 12.28 -0.31 20.77
N ARG A 128 12.90 -1.37 21.31
CA ARG A 128 12.43 -2.02 22.55
C ARG A 128 12.41 -1.05 23.72
N ASN A 129 13.48 -0.26 23.86
CA ASN A 129 13.58 0.73 24.93
C ASN A 129 12.52 1.83 24.78
N ILE A 130 12.27 2.31 23.56
CA ILE A 130 11.23 3.30 23.29
C ILE A 130 9.86 2.70 23.63
N TYR A 131 9.54 1.50 23.16
CA TYR A 131 8.27 0.82 23.42
C TYR A 131 8.00 0.64 24.91
N ARG A 132 9.02 0.21 25.68
CA ARG A 132 8.88 -0.02 27.14
C ARG A 132 8.73 1.27 27.95
N ASN A 133 9.22 2.39 27.43
CA ASN A 133 9.37 3.62 28.24
C ASN A 133 8.59 4.83 27.68
N TYR A 134 7.89 4.74 26.53
CA TYR A 134 7.23 5.92 25.95
C TYR A 134 6.17 6.50 26.90
N ARG A 135 5.46 5.68 27.68
CA ARG A 135 4.46 6.13 28.68
C ARG A 135 5.11 6.96 29.80
N LYS A 136 6.35 6.61 30.20
CA LYS A 136 7.10 7.40 31.19
C LYS A 136 7.49 8.80 30.70
N LYS A 137 7.41 9.01 29.37
CA LYS A 137 7.63 10.32 28.74
C LYS A 137 6.32 11.11 28.54
N GLY A 138 5.23 10.70 29.19
CA GLY A 138 3.92 11.35 29.08
C GLY A 138 3.16 11.01 27.80
N LEU A 139 3.64 10.02 27.01
CA LEU A 139 2.95 9.62 25.80
C LEU A 139 1.85 8.59 26.08
N SER A 140 0.72 8.73 25.42
CA SER A 140 -0.39 7.78 25.46
C SER A 140 -0.68 7.20 24.07
N TYR A 141 -1.17 5.96 24.04
CA TYR A 141 -1.62 5.28 22.83
C TYR A 141 -3.11 5.04 22.86
N ARG A 142 -3.80 5.26 21.74
CA ARG A 142 -5.21 4.89 21.57
C ARG A 142 -5.50 4.42 20.15
N ILE A 143 -6.55 3.61 20.01
CA ILE A 143 -7.15 3.19 18.74
C ILE A 143 -8.49 3.94 18.59
N SER A 144 -8.90 4.20 17.35
CA SER A 144 -10.22 4.75 17.04
C SER A 144 -10.77 4.12 15.76
N ASN A 145 -12.08 3.83 15.79
CA ASN A 145 -12.86 3.46 14.62
C ASN A 145 -13.80 4.60 14.19
N ASN A 146 -13.66 5.79 14.80
CA ASN A 146 -14.43 6.97 14.43
C ASN A 146 -13.82 7.65 13.20
N PRO A 147 -14.54 7.74 12.05
CA PRO A 147 -14.04 8.39 10.85
C PRO A 147 -13.65 9.85 11.04
N ASN A 148 -14.30 10.57 11.94
CA ASN A 148 -13.99 11.97 12.24
C ASN A 148 -12.57 12.17 12.81
N ASP A 149 -11.97 11.14 13.36
CA ASP A 149 -10.59 11.19 13.87
C ASP A 149 -9.54 11.15 12.75
N CYS A 150 -9.94 10.85 11.51
CA CYS A 150 -9.04 10.86 10.35
C CYS A 150 -8.39 12.24 10.14
N LYS A 151 -9.04 13.32 10.57
CA LYS A 151 -8.49 14.68 10.55
C LYS A 151 -7.11 14.79 11.21
N TYR A 152 -6.85 14.04 12.28
CA TYR A 152 -5.54 14.06 12.95
C TYR A 152 -4.44 13.42 12.09
N LEU A 153 -4.75 12.29 11.42
CA LEU A 153 -3.83 11.66 10.48
C LEU A 153 -3.57 12.57 9.27
N ILE A 154 -4.61 13.15 8.68
CA ILE A 154 -4.51 14.06 7.53
C ILE A 154 -3.59 15.25 7.88
N LYS A 155 -3.79 15.89 9.03
CA LYS A 155 -2.93 16.99 9.49
C LYS A 155 -1.47 16.60 9.59
N LEU A 156 -1.17 15.42 10.17
CA LEU A 156 0.21 14.94 10.31
C LEU A 156 0.82 14.58 8.95
N LEU A 157 0.04 14.00 8.03
CA LEU A 157 0.50 13.68 6.67
C LEU A 157 0.85 14.96 5.89
N HIS A 158 0.07 16.04 6.01
CA HIS A 158 0.44 17.34 5.43
C HIS A 158 1.77 17.86 5.97
N GLY A 159 2.00 17.73 7.30
CA GLY A 159 3.29 18.10 7.91
C GLY A 159 4.46 17.28 7.36
N VAL A 160 4.27 15.96 7.17
CA VAL A 160 5.26 15.07 6.57
C VAL A 160 5.50 15.43 5.10
N ALA A 161 4.44 15.74 4.34
CA ALA A 161 4.52 16.11 2.93
C ALA A 161 5.33 17.40 2.74
N ALA A 162 5.04 18.42 3.54
CA ALA A 162 5.74 19.70 3.50
C ALA A 162 7.23 19.55 3.86
N HIS A 163 7.53 18.79 4.93
CA HIS A 163 8.92 18.59 5.38
C HIS A 163 9.78 17.80 4.41
N ASN A 164 9.22 16.73 3.80
CA ASN A 164 9.96 15.80 2.94
C ASN A 164 9.79 16.08 1.44
N ASN A 165 9.05 17.13 1.06
CA ASN A 165 8.71 17.46 -0.33
C ASN A 165 8.15 16.26 -1.12
N ILE A 166 7.16 15.56 -0.52
CA ILE A 166 6.50 14.41 -1.12
C ILE A 166 5.01 14.69 -1.35
N THR A 167 4.44 13.98 -2.32
CA THR A 167 2.99 14.01 -2.58
C THR A 167 2.30 12.94 -1.75
N ILE A 168 1.22 13.32 -1.08
CA ILE A 168 0.31 12.42 -0.36
C ILE A 168 -1.03 12.31 -1.10
N HIS A 169 -1.87 11.36 -0.69
CA HIS A 169 -3.25 11.29 -1.16
C HIS A 169 -4.04 12.54 -0.74
N SER A 170 -5.07 12.89 -1.51
CA SER A 170 -5.94 14.03 -1.15
C SER A 170 -6.71 13.75 0.16
N ASP A 171 -7.09 14.82 0.85
CA ASP A 171 -7.87 14.74 2.08
C ASP A 171 -9.17 13.97 1.86
N LYS A 172 -9.86 14.24 0.73
CA LYS A 172 -11.06 13.50 0.32
C LYS A 172 -10.80 12.00 0.20
N TYR A 173 -9.67 11.59 -0.39
CA TYR A 173 -9.31 10.18 -0.52
C TYR A 173 -9.12 9.52 0.85
N LEU A 174 -8.38 10.15 1.75
CA LEU A 174 -8.11 9.65 3.10
C LEU A 174 -9.38 9.63 3.96
N GLN A 175 -10.21 10.68 3.87
CA GLN A 175 -11.47 10.74 4.61
C GLN A 175 -12.46 9.68 4.09
N THR A 176 -12.64 9.54 2.78
CA THR A 176 -13.52 8.48 2.21
C THR A 176 -13.04 7.08 2.62
N GLN A 177 -11.73 6.86 2.72
CA GLN A 177 -11.17 5.62 3.24
C GLN A 177 -11.61 5.35 4.69
N ALA A 178 -11.51 6.36 5.54
CA ALA A 178 -11.94 6.29 6.93
C ALA A 178 -13.47 6.04 7.03
N ASP A 179 -14.26 6.79 6.25
CA ASP A 179 -15.73 6.71 6.26
C ASP A 179 -16.24 5.31 5.88
N VAL A 180 -15.56 4.64 4.94
CA VAL A 180 -15.99 3.33 4.43
C VAL A 180 -15.39 2.18 5.24
N LEU A 181 -14.11 2.23 5.59
CA LEU A 181 -13.38 1.06 6.11
C LEU A 181 -13.43 0.95 7.64
N LEU A 182 -13.47 2.07 8.38
CA LEU A 182 -13.49 2.03 9.85
C LEU A 182 -14.78 1.44 10.41
N PRO A 183 -16.00 1.80 9.94
CA PRO A 183 -17.25 1.27 10.48
C PRO A 183 -17.41 -0.25 10.32
N ILE A 184 -16.75 -0.84 9.32
CA ILE A 184 -16.79 -2.28 9.03
C ILE A 184 -15.58 -3.04 9.58
N ASN A 185 -14.77 -2.39 10.44
CA ASN A 185 -13.54 -2.94 11.03
C ASN A 185 -12.51 -3.45 10.00
N SER A 186 -12.56 -2.93 8.76
CA SER A 186 -11.56 -3.21 7.71
C SER A 186 -10.39 -2.23 7.72
N ALA A 187 -10.40 -1.28 8.65
CA ALA A 187 -9.31 -0.39 8.98
C ALA A 187 -9.37 0.03 10.45
N LYS A 188 -8.25 0.54 10.98
CA LYS A 188 -8.16 1.16 12.31
C LYS A 188 -7.30 2.42 12.24
N LEU A 189 -7.65 3.42 13.03
CA LEU A 189 -6.80 4.57 13.31
C LEU A 189 -6.07 4.37 14.62
N HIS A 190 -4.76 4.62 14.61
CA HIS A 190 -3.88 4.49 15.76
C HIS A 190 -3.22 5.84 16.04
N PHE A 191 -3.13 6.22 17.31
CA PHE A 191 -2.60 7.51 17.71
C PHE A 191 -1.63 7.40 18.87
N ILE A 192 -0.56 8.21 18.82
CA ILE A 192 0.25 8.57 19.99
C ILE A 192 0.01 10.04 20.28
N SER A 193 -0.33 10.35 21.53
CA SER A 193 -0.54 11.70 22.00
C SER A 193 0.44 12.04 23.11
N LEU A 194 0.85 13.31 23.16
CA LEU A 194 1.45 13.94 24.33
C LEU A 194 0.36 14.80 24.95
N GLU A 195 -0.02 14.50 26.19
CA GLU A 195 -1.21 15.10 26.80
C GLU A 195 -2.44 14.92 25.90
N SER A 196 -3.11 16.01 25.49
CA SER A 196 -4.25 16.01 24.56
C SER A 196 -3.87 16.11 23.08
N LYS A 197 -2.60 16.42 22.74
CA LYS A 197 -2.14 16.67 21.38
C LYS A 197 -1.71 15.38 20.69
N VAL A 198 -2.37 15.00 19.58
CA VAL A 198 -1.92 13.89 18.74
C VAL A 198 -0.63 14.28 18.00
N ILE A 199 0.45 13.53 18.23
CA ILE A 199 1.79 13.79 17.66
C ILE A 199 2.28 12.71 16.68
N ALA A 200 1.64 11.54 16.67
CA ALA A 200 1.81 10.54 15.62
C ALA A 200 0.48 9.81 15.39
N ALA A 201 0.21 9.47 14.13
CA ALA A 201 -0.98 8.75 13.73
C ALA A 201 -0.67 7.77 12.60
N ALA A 202 -1.45 6.68 12.55
CA ALA A 202 -1.44 5.74 11.44
C ALA A 202 -2.84 5.24 11.15
N LEU A 203 -3.08 4.85 9.90
CA LEU A 203 -4.21 4.05 9.48
C LEU A 203 -3.68 2.70 9.00
N THR A 204 -4.23 1.63 9.59
CA THR A 204 -3.99 0.26 9.14
C THR A 204 -5.19 -0.24 8.32
N TYR A 205 -4.94 -1.09 7.33
CA TYR A 205 -5.99 -1.94 6.77
C TYR A 205 -5.99 -3.27 7.51
N GLU A 206 -7.16 -3.89 7.59
CA GLU A 206 -7.36 -5.11 8.34
C GLU A 206 -8.11 -6.14 7.49
N ASP A 207 -7.52 -7.30 7.27
CA ASP A 207 -8.26 -8.48 6.84
C ASP A 207 -8.25 -9.55 7.95
N GLU A 208 -8.76 -10.74 7.67
CA GLU A 208 -8.85 -11.82 8.66
C GLU A 208 -7.49 -12.14 9.30
N LYS A 209 -6.41 -12.16 8.50
CA LYS A 209 -5.10 -12.66 8.92
C LYS A 209 -4.02 -11.58 9.01
N THR A 210 -4.23 -10.44 8.36
CA THR A 210 -3.16 -9.46 8.15
C THR A 210 -3.60 -8.07 8.58
N CYS A 211 -2.72 -7.39 9.31
CA CYS A 211 -2.75 -5.96 9.57
C CYS A 211 -1.74 -5.28 8.63
N TYR A 212 -2.19 -4.32 7.81
CA TYR A 212 -1.36 -3.59 6.86
C TYR A 212 -1.11 -2.17 7.35
N TYR A 213 0.14 -1.79 7.57
CA TYR A 213 0.55 -0.44 7.96
C TYR A 213 0.54 0.51 6.76
N ALA A 214 -0.64 1.08 6.43
CA ALA A 214 -0.89 1.73 5.15
C ALA A 214 -0.48 3.20 5.08
N HIS A 215 -0.95 4.01 6.02
CA HIS A 215 -0.65 5.44 6.08
C HIS A 215 -0.16 5.81 7.48
N ALA A 216 0.90 6.62 7.56
CA ALA A 216 1.41 7.08 8.85
C ALA A 216 2.09 8.44 8.73
N GLY A 217 1.90 9.25 9.76
CA GLY A 217 2.55 10.54 9.92
C GLY A 217 2.91 10.83 11.37
N ALA A 218 4.00 11.56 11.58
CA ALA A 218 4.40 12.03 12.90
C ALA A 218 4.89 13.49 12.82
N SER A 219 4.65 14.24 13.88
CA SER A 219 5.09 15.63 13.99
C SER A 219 6.61 15.72 14.08
N HIS A 220 7.22 16.49 13.19
CA HIS A 220 8.66 16.76 13.22
C HIS A 220 9.08 17.54 14.48
N GLU A 221 8.20 18.39 14.99
CA GLU A 221 8.42 19.16 16.23
C GLU A 221 8.76 18.23 17.42
N TYR A 222 8.05 17.09 17.53
CA TYR A 222 8.19 16.13 18.61
C TYR A 222 9.09 14.92 18.27
N ARG A 223 9.95 15.02 17.24
CA ARG A 223 10.79 13.89 16.76
C ARG A 223 11.66 13.26 17.84
N LYS A 224 12.12 14.06 18.84
CA LYS A 224 12.95 13.59 19.98
C LYS A 224 12.21 12.59 20.88
N LEU A 225 10.87 12.61 20.89
CA LEU A 225 10.05 11.67 21.66
C LEU A 225 9.90 10.30 20.99
N SER A 226 10.31 10.17 19.71
CA SER A 226 10.25 8.92 18.94
C SER A 226 8.84 8.32 18.87
N ALA A 227 7.81 9.16 18.78
CA ALA A 227 6.39 8.77 18.78
C ALA A 227 6.04 7.80 17.64
N SER A 228 6.65 7.93 16.44
CA SER A 228 6.46 6.99 15.33
C SER A 228 6.95 5.57 15.65
N THR A 229 8.02 5.44 16.45
CA THR A 229 8.54 4.14 16.87
C THR A 229 7.60 3.50 17.90
N ALA A 230 7.14 4.26 18.89
CA ALA A 230 6.15 3.79 19.86
C ALA A 230 4.86 3.37 19.16
N LEU A 231 4.36 4.18 18.20
CA LEU A 231 3.16 3.92 17.42
C LEU A 231 3.24 2.58 16.66
N LEU A 232 4.31 2.37 15.90
CA LEU A 232 4.44 1.14 15.10
C LEU A 232 4.62 -0.10 16.00
N ALA A 233 5.35 0.01 17.10
CA ALA A 233 5.47 -1.08 18.07
C ALA A 233 4.09 -1.45 18.67
N GLU A 234 3.29 -0.46 19.08
CA GLU A 234 1.92 -0.70 19.56
C GLU A 234 1.01 -1.33 18.50
N ILE A 235 1.09 -0.87 17.24
CA ILE A 235 0.33 -1.47 16.13
C ILE A 235 0.67 -2.95 15.97
N ILE A 236 1.96 -3.33 15.95
CA ILE A 236 2.42 -4.72 15.81
C ILE A 236 1.86 -5.56 16.97
N ILE A 237 1.99 -5.09 18.21
CA ILE A 237 1.53 -5.84 19.38
C ILE A 237 0.00 -5.91 19.46
N ASN A 238 -0.72 -4.85 19.05
CA ASN A 238 -2.17 -4.90 18.99
C ASN A 238 -2.66 -5.84 17.88
N ALA A 239 -2.03 -5.83 16.71
CA ALA A 239 -2.36 -6.79 15.66
C ALA A 239 -2.21 -8.25 16.15
N LYS A 240 -1.15 -8.55 16.91
CA LYS A 240 -1.01 -9.87 17.58
C LYS A 240 -2.17 -10.16 18.55
N LYS A 241 -2.55 -9.20 19.41
CA LYS A 241 -3.67 -9.35 20.36
C LYS A 241 -5.01 -9.57 19.64
N ASP A 242 -5.19 -8.95 18.48
CA ASP A 242 -6.38 -9.11 17.62
C ASP A 242 -6.37 -10.43 16.82
N GLY A 243 -5.40 -11.32 17.07
CA GLY A 243 -5.31 -12.64 16.45
C GLY A 243 -4.80 -12.62 15.01
N LYS A 244 -4.21 -11.51 14.55
CA LYS A 244 -3.57 -11.46 13.24
C LYS A 244 -2.33 -12.36 13.21
N LEU A 245 -2.07 -12.95 12.04
CA LEU A 245 -0.92 -13.81 11.80
C LEU A 245 0.27 -13.03 11.24
N ILE A 246 0.00 -11.91 10.57
CA ILE A 246 0.99 -11.08 9.86
C ILE A 246 0.70 -9.60 10.14
N CYS A 247 1.77 -8.83 10.41
CA CYS A 247 1.73 -7.38 10.27
C CYS A 247 2.60 -6.99 9.06
N ASP A 248 1.95 -6.57 7.98
CA ASP A 248 2.62 -6.11 6.76
C ASP A 248 2.91 -4.61 6.85
N LEU A 249 4.17 -4.26 6.91
CA LEU A 249 4.60 -2.87 7.01
C LEU A 249 4.62 -2.16 5.64
N TYR A 250 4.07 -2.80 4.59
CA TYR A 250 4.04 -2.27 3.23
C TYR A 250 5.43 -2.08 2.60
N GLY A 251 5.45 -1.37 1.49
CA GLY A 251 6.56 -1.23 0.59
C GLY A 251 7.91 -0.89 1.22
N ILE A 252 8.93 -1.58 0.77
CA ILE A 252 10.35 -1.32 1.02
C ILE A 252 11.09 -1.15 -0.30
N THR A 253 12.34 -0.67 -0.24
CA THR A 253 13.27 -0.73 -1.37
C THR A 253 14.32 -1.79 -1.15
N THR A 254 14.65 -2.51 -2.22
CA THR A 254 15.79 -3.44 -2.28
C THR A 254 17.05 -2.75 -2.82
N SER A 255 16.95 -1.48 -3.25
CA SER A 255 18.07 -0.69 -3.73
C SER A 255 19.12 -0.52 -2.64
N GLN A 256 20.39 -0.76 -3.00
CA GLN A 256 21.56 -0.48 -2.14
C GLN A 256 21.93 1.01 -2.11
N ASP A 257 21.30 1.84 -2.95
CA ASP A 257 21.52 3.28 -2.95
C ASP A 257 20.98 3.91 -1.65
N LYS A 258 21.90 4.40 -0.83
CA LYS A 258 21.61 5.07 0.45
C LYS A 258 20.77 6.35 0.26
N ASN A 259 20.82 6.95 -0.92
CA ASN A 259 20.05 8.14 -1.31
C ASN A 259 18.69 7.81 -1.91
N HIS A 260 18.35 6.52 -2.07
CA HIS A 260 17.03 6.13 -2.52
C HIS A 260 15.97 6.71 -1.58
N ARG A 261 14.93 7.36 -2.15
CA ARG A 261 13.87 8.05 -1.39
C ARG A 261 13.20 7.20 -0.30
N TRP A 262 13.24 5.88 -0.41
CA TRP A 262 12.67 4.94 0.56
C TRP A 262 13.72 4.33 1.50
N ALA A 263 15.00 4.66 1.38
CA ALA A 263 16.05 4.06 2.21
C ALA A 263 15.81 4.28 3.71
N GLY A 264 15.38 5.49 4.09
CA GLY A 264 15.03 5.82 5.47
C GLY A 264 13.85 5.02 6.00
N PHE A 265 12.75 4.95 5.23
CA PHE A 265 11.56 4.16 5.58
C PHE A 265 11.88 2.67 5.65
N THR A 266 12.68 2.14 4.74
CA THR A 266 13.09 0.73 4.75
C THR A 266 13.89 0.41 6.01
N ARG A 267 14.88 1.25 6.39
CA ARG A 267 15.64 1.07 7.63
C ARG A 267 14.75 1.12 8.88
N PHE A 268 13.78 2.04 8.89
CA PHE A 268 12.81 2.15 9.98
C PHE A 268 12.00 0.85 10.11
N LYS A 269 11.39 0.35 9.03
CA LYS A 269 10.61 -0.90 9.04
C LYS A 269 11.44 -2.10 9.46
N LYS A 270 12.62 -2.29 8.88
CA LYS A 270 13.55 -3.38 9.22
C LYS A 270 14.01 -3.36 10.68
N SER A 271 13.93 -2.22 11.36
CA SER A 271 14.32 -2.10 12.75
C SER A 271 13.34 -2.75 13.75
N PHE A 272 12.18 -3.21 13.29
CA PHE A 272 11.19 -3.92 14.11
C PHE A 272 11.29 -5.45 14.02
N GLY A 273 12.33 -5.99 13.41
CA GLY A 273 12.42 -7.42 13.09
C GLY A 273 11.66 -7.76 11.82
N GLY A 274 11.36 -9.04 11.60
CA GLY A 274 10.62 -9.49 10.43
C GLY A 274 11.49 -9.82 9.21
N TYR A 275 10.85 -9.92 8.05
CA TYR A 275 11.49 -10.40 6.83
C TYR A 275 10.89 -9.73 5.58
N GLU A 276 11.65 -9.81 4.50
CA GLU A 276 11.24 -9.31 3.19
C GLU A 276 10.35 -10.33 2.48
N VAL A 277 9.32 -9.82 1.81
CA VAL A 277 8.43 -10.63 0.97
C VAL A 277 8.34 -9.99 -0.41
N ASP A 278 8.59 -10.82 -1.43
CA ASP A 278 8.39 -10.45 -2.83
C ASP A 278 6.93 -10.68 -3.19
N LEU A 279 6.26 -9.62 -3.61
CA LEU A 279 4.90 -9.69 -4.14
C LEU A 279 4.94 -9.82 -5.67
N SER A 280 4.44 -8.85 -6.38
CA SER A 280 4.45 -8.87 -7.84
C SER A 280 4.97 -7.56 -8.40
N GLU A 281 5.69 -7.68 -9.49
CA GLU A 281 5.97 -6.54 -10.35
C GLU A 281 4.70 -6.08 -11.06
N THR A 282 4.69 -4.82 -11.50
CA THR A 282 3.57 -4.27 -12.27
C THR A 282 3.76 -4.52 -13.76
N TYR A 283 2.70 -5.01 -14.40
CA TYR A 283 2.69 -5.30 -15.83
C TYR A 283 1.50 -4.63 -16.53
N ASP A 284 1.72 -4.21 -17.76
CA ASP A 284 0.66 -3.77 -18.67
C ASP A 284 0.39 -4.85 -19.74
N LEU A 285 -0.90 -5.17 -19.95
CA LEU A 285 -1.41 -5.99 -21.05
C LEU A 285 -2.08 -5.08 -22.07
N PRO A 286 -1.42 -4.76 -23.20
CA PRO A 286 -2.00 -3.89 -24.21
C PRO A 286 -3.20 -4.55 -24.91
N ILE A 287 -4.34 -3.86 -24.94
CA ILE A 287 -5.54 -4.23 -25.68
C ILE A 287 -5.50 -3.57 -27.07
N ASN A 288 -5.33 -2.24 -27.11
CA ASN A 288 -5.05 -1.51 -28.35
C ASN A 288 -3.54 -1.23 -28.45
N LYS A 289 -2.85 -2.03 -29.26
CA LYS A 289 -1.38 -1.99 -29.36
C LYS A 289 -0.86 -0.64 -29.88
N SER A 290 -1.56 -0.02 -30.84
CA SER A 290 -1.14 1.24 -31.45
C SER A 290 -1.25 2.40 -30.46
N VAL A 291 -2.41 2.54 -29.81
CA VAL A 291 -2.61 3.56 -28.77
C VAL A 291 -1.65 3.36 -27.59
N TYR A 292 -1.39 2.11 -27.21
CA TYR A 292 -0.45 1.81 -26.11
C TYR A 292 0.99 2.18 -26.49
N LYS A 293 1.44 1.90 -27.74
CA LYS A 293 2.78 2.30 -28.21
C LYS A 293 2.94 3.83 -28.21
N LEU A 294 1.93 4.57 -28.70
CA LEU A 294 1.92 6.03 -28.68
C LEU A 294 1.98 6.58 -27.26
N TYR A 295 1.20 6.02 -26.36
CA TYR A 295 1.25 6.38 -24.93
C TYR A 295 2.64 6.18 -24.31
N GLN A 296 3.29 5.04 -24.58
CA GLN A 296 4.64 4.78 -24.05
C GLN A 296 5.67 5.76 -24.62
N ALA A 297 5.59 6.08 -25.91
CA ALA A 297 6.47 7.08 -26.54
C ALA A 297 6.28 8.47 -25.91
N ALA A 298 5.03 8.91 -25.72
CA ALA A 298 4.71 10.19 -25.09
C ALA A 298 5.18 10.23 -23.61
N LYS A 299 5.05 9.13 -22.87
CA LYS A 299 5.55 9.01 -21.50
C LYS A 299 7.07 9.12 -21.42
N PHE A 300 7.78 8.47 -22.36
CA PHE A 300 9.24 8.53 -22.45
C PHE A 300 9.74 9.95 -22.73
N LEU A 301 9.13 10.64 -23.71
CA LEU A 301 9.49 12.03 -24.04
C LEU A 301 9.28 12.98 -22.86
N ARG A 302 8.14 12.87 -22.17
CA ARG A 302 7.87 13.66 -20.94
C ARG A 302 8.92 13.43 -19.86
N HIS A 303 9.32 12.17 -19.63
CA HIS A 303 10.34 11.86 -18.64
C HIS A 303 11.70 12.48 -18.99
N LYS A 304 12.09 12.48 -20.27
CA LYS A 304 13.30 13.17 -20.74
C LYS A 304 13.24 14.68 -20.52
N ILE A 305 12.09 15.32 -20.84
CA ILE A 305 11.91 16.76 -20.64
C ILE A 305 12.02 17.14 -19.16
N VAL A 306 11.39 16.38 -18.26
CA VAL A 306 11.48 16.62 -16.81
C VAL A 306 12.92 16.49 -16.31
N LYS A 307 13.66 15.46 -16.74
CA LYS A 307 15.07 15.28 -16.37
C LYS A 307 15.96 16.41 -16.88
N LEU A 308 15.73 16.91 -18.11
CA LEU A 308 16.45 18.05 -18.66
C LEU A 308 16.22 19.32 -17.85
N LYS A 309 14.94 19.61 -17.49
CA LYS A 309 14.61 20.78 -16.64
C LYS A 309 15.22 20.72 -15.25
N GLN A 310 15.41 19.51 -14.68
CA GLN A 310 16.08 19.33 -13.39
C GLN A 310 17.60 19.48 -13.42
N ARG A 311 18.23 19.35 -14.61
CA ARG A 311 19.68 19.57 -14.81
C ARG A 311 20.04 21.03 -15.09
N ILE A 312 19.05 21.85 -15.45
CA ILE A 312 19.21 23.27 -15.79
C ILE A 312 18.93 24.17 -14.56
N LYS A 313 18.34 23.59 -13.51
CA LYS A 313 18.23 24.22 -12.18
C LYS A 313 19.36 23.77 -11.25
#